data_d67eb2c49e1766105e94e3570651edda
#
_entry.id   d67eb2c49e1766105e94e3570651edda
#
_cell.length_a   1.000
_cell.length_b   1.000
_cell.length_c   1.000
_cell.angle_alpha   90.00
_cell.angle_beta   90.00
_cell.angle_gamma   90.00
#
_symmetry.space_group_name_H-M   'P 1'
#
loop_
_entity.id
_entity.type
_entity.pdbx_description
1 polymer ?
#
loop_
_entity_poly.entity_id
_entity_poly.type
_entity_poly.pdbx_seq_one_letter_code
_entity_poly.pdbx_strand_id
1 'polypeptide(L)'
;MLRSKLCLVLLLGSVVQAQAEGLATDKVRWHGFISQGLIQAPETNFVNLDDSISAELTDIGVNMSWALSDRLRLAGQVVYLDGGRRYTKGTRLDYLFLDWTLHSDFDWRLDMFVGRFKNQHWLYSATRDVPFTRNAIVLPQSVYFDSFRDIAVGSDGLAFKVTRTTSLGEVELNWSWGATNLSKEQSQILLSQLAQGDAEQDYVHQASLFWRPDQSAWQLGISLLDSDFTYEKAEQDYYSDGAMTVQRVMFNGRYAAEYWELSSEWVQERLDIRDFYAPGFTRNSFSQGWYLQGRYNLLPRTWALLGIDLFDLDKDDRSGRQFSASTGGLVPAYFAYQDDLTLGLTYDFKDNLRLTMEHHWVKGTARLAYPVMPDLQYNTSEYWQMWAMQLMYWF
;
A
#
# COMPACT_ATOMS: atom_id res chain seq x y z
N MET A 1 7.20 -26.43 11.00
CA MET A 1 6.70 -25.68 9.82
C MET A 1 7.72 -24.68 9.24
N LEU A 2 8.57 -24.02 10.03
CA LEU A 2 9.56 -23.04 9.53
C LEU A 2 10.60 -23.65 8.58
N ARG A 3 11.11 -24.84 8.87
CA ARG A 3 12.15 -25.51 8.05
C ARG A 3 11.71 -25.93 6.64
N SER A 4 10.44 -26.27 6.45
CA SER A 4 9.91 -26.69 5.14
C SER A 4 9.68 -25.50 4.19
N LYS A 5 9.30 -24.32 4.72
CA LYS A 5 9.09 -23.12 3.90
C LYS A 5 10.42 -22.52 3.39
N LEU A 6 11.48 -22.55 4.21
CA LEU A 6 12.79 -22.03 3.82
C LEU A 6 13.48 -22.86 2.72
N CYS A 7 13.36 -24.20 2.78
CA CYS A 7 13.87 -25.10 1.74
C CYS A 7 13.12 -24.96 0.41
N LEU A 8 11.82 -24.66 0.44
CA LEU A 8 11.00 -24.50 -0.76
C LEU A 8 11.39 -23.23 -1.54
N VAL A 9 11.72 -22.14 -0.83
CA VAL A 9 12.14 -20.86 -1.44
C VAL A 9 13.49 -21.01 -2.17
N LEU A 10 14.44 -21.77 -1.61
CA LEU A 10 15.75 -22.00 -2.23
C LEU A 10 15.69 -22.95 -3.45
N LEU A 11 14.77 -23.92 -3.45
CA LEU A 11 14.59 -24.84 -4.57
C LEU A 11 13.82 -24.22 -5.75
N LEU A 12 12.83 -23.37 -5.48
CA LEU A 12 12.06 -22.69 -6.54
C LEU A 12 12.91 -21.67 -7.30
N GLY A 13 13.83 -20.96 -6.63
CA GLY A 13 14.70 -19.96 -7.27
C GLY A 13 15.60 -20.55 -8.37
N SER A 14 16.11 -21.78 -8.21
CA SER A 14 17.00 -22.41 -9.19
C SER A 14 16.27 -23.00 -10.40
N VAL A 15 15.01 -23.43 -10.22
CA VAL A 15 14.21 -24.01 -11.32
C VAL A 15 13.60 -22.93 -12.20
N VAL A 16 13.21 -21.78 -11.60
CA VAL A 16 12.56 -20.68 -12.34
C VAL A 16 13.55 -19.94 -13.23
N GLN A 17 14.81 -19.79 -12.79
CA GLN A 17 15.84 -19.11 -13.60
C GLN A 17 16.17 -19.88 -14.90
N ALA A 18 16.20 -21.20 -14.86
CA ALA A 18 16.47 -22.04 -16.03
C ALA A 18 15.31 -22.07 -17.06
N GLN A 19 14.07 -21.77 -16.63
CA GLN A 19 12.91 -21.74 -17.53
C GLN A 19 12.60 -20.34 -18.07
N ALA A 20 13.00 -19.27 -17.37
CA ALA A 20 12.73 -17.89 -17.80
C ALA A 20 13.53 -17.53 -19.07
N GLU A 21 14.76 -18.01 -19.21
CA GLU A 21 15.56 -17.82 -20.44
C GLU A 21 15.00 -18.52 -21.67
N GLY A 22 14.19 -19.57 -21.49
CA GLY A 22 13.58 -20.33 -22.60
C GLY A 22 12.18 -19.84 -23.04
N LEU A 23 11.53 -18.97 -22.26
CA LEU A 23 10.15 -18.50 -22.51
C LEU A 23 10.07 -17.07 -23.09
N ALA A 24 11.18 -16.34 -23.16
CA ALA A 24 11.22 -15.00 -23.72
C ALA A 24 11.19 -15.08 -25.27
N THR A 25 10.04 -14.87 -25.87
CA THR A 25 9.95 -14.45 -27.26
C THR A 25 10.14 -12.93 -27.29
N ASP A 26 10.61 -12.34 -28.40
CA ASP A 26 10.81 -10.88 -28.53
C ASP A 26 9.57 -10.04 -28.16
N LYS A 27 8.39 -10.65 -28.11
CA LYS A 27 7.10 -10.01 -27.81
C LYS A 27 6.58 -10.22 -26.38
N VAL A 28 7.08 -11.21 -25.64
CA VAL A 28 6.61 -11.55 -24.30
C VAL A 28 7.78 -11.48 -23.32
N ARG A 29 7.59 -10.71 -22.24
CA ARG A 29 8.56 -10.58 -21.16
C ARG A 29 7.93 -11.08 -19.87
N TRP A 30 8.68 -11.86 -19.10
CA TRP A 30 8.30 -12.37 -17.79
C TRP A 30 9.26 -11.87 -16.74
N HIS A 31 8.72 -11.52 -15.60
CA HIS A 31 9.49 -11.20 -14.41
C HIS A 31 8.80 -11.80 -13.20
N GLY A 32 9.55 -12.03 -12.14
CA GLY A 32 8.98 -12.55 -10.92
C GLY A 32 9.82 -12.17 -9.71
N PHE A 33 9.23 -12.37 -8.54
CA PHE A 33 9.90 -12.15 -7.27
C PHE A 33 9.38 -13.13 -6.21
N ILE A 34 10.24 -13.41 -5.26
CA ILE A 34 9.94 -14.18 -4.04
C ILE A 34 10.57 -13.45 -2.88
N SER A 35 9.78 -13.12 -1.88
CA SER A 35 10.32 -12.65 -0.62
C SER A 35 9.73 -13.43 0.55
N GLN A 36 10.57 -13.68 1.55
CA GLN A 36 10.18 -14.30 2.79
C GLN A 36 10.85 -13.56 3.95
N GLY A 37 10.06 -13.21 4.95
CA GLY A 37 10.56 -12.54 6.12
C GLY A 37 10.11 -13.16 7.43
N LEU A 38 10.61 -12.53 8.51
CA LEU A 38 10.20 -12.70 9.89
C LEU A 38 9.82 -11.33 10.42
N ILE A 39 8.77 -11.27 11.23
CA ILE A 39 8.27 -10.04 11.83
C ILE A 39 7.74 -10.33 13.24
N GLN A 40 7.88 -9.36 14.14
CA GLN A 40 7.30 -9.40 15.47
C GLN A 40 6.86 -8.00 15.90
N ALA A 41 5.65 -7.89 16.42
CA ALA A 41 5.06 -6.66 16.95
C ALA A 41 4.28 -6.99 18.25
N PRO A 42 4.97 -7.22 19.38
CA PRO A 42 4.33 -7.62 20.62
C PRO A 42 3.41 -6.51 21.16
N GLU A 43 2.47 -6.91 22.01
CA GLU A 43 1.47 -6.05 22.66
C GLU A 43 0.47 -5.38 21.70
N THR A 44 0.41 -5.87 20.44
CA THR A 44 -0.50 -5.35 19.41
C THR A 44 -1.11 -6.47 18.58
N ASN A 45 -2.20 -6.16 17.88
CA ASN A 45 -2.79 -7.06 16.90
C ASN A 45 -2.25 -6.85 15.46
N PHE A 46 -1.12 -6.16 15.31
CA PHE A 46 -0.60 -5.79 13.98
C PHE A 46 -0.24 -6.99 13.11
N VAL A 47 0.40 -8.01 13.68
CA VAL A 47 0.84 -9.21 12.94
C VAL A 47 0.09 -10.46 13.39
N ASN A 48 0.07 -10.74 14.69
CA ASN A 48 -0.56 -11.90 15.33
C ASN A 48 -1.15 -11.51 16.69
N LEU A 49 -1.69 -12.47 17.45
CA LEU A 49 -2.32 -12.23 18.75
C LEU A 49 -1.55 -12.85 19.92
N ASP A 50 -0.42 -13.51 19.66
CA ASP A 50 0.34 -14.28 20.66
C ASP A 50 1.75 -13.72 20.89
N ASP A 51 2.03 -12.52 20.38
CA ASP A 51 3.31 -11.83 20.49
C ASP A 51 4.53 -12.61 19.96
N SER A 52 4.30 -13.73 19.30
CA SER A 52 5.36 -14.58 18.79
C SER A 52 6.01 -14.00 17.53
N ILE A 53 7.24 -14.47 17.22
CA ILE A 53 7.85 -14.19 15.93
C ILE A 53 7.04 -14.90 14.85
N SER A 54 6.55 -14.12 13.90
CA SER A 54 5.75 -14.60 12.77
C SER A 54 6.58 -14.71 11.50
N ALA A 55 6.32 -15.76 10.71
CA ALA A 55 6.79 -15.90 9.34
C ALA A 55 5.74 -15.43 8.31
N GLU A 56 4.67 -14.77 8.75
CA GLU A 56 3.63 -14.19 7.91
C GLU A 56 4.10 -12.85 7.35
N LEU A 57 5.14 -12.92 6.54
CA LEU A 57 5.77 -11.83 5.79
C LEU A 57 6.30 -12.45 4.48
N THR A 58 5.35 -12.85 3.62
CA THR A 58 5.64 -13.55 2.37
C THR A 58 5.00 -12.80 1.21
N ASP A 59 5.81 -12.43 0.22
CA ASP A 59 5.34 -11.86 -1.05
C ASP A 59 5.92 -12.68 -2.20
N ILE A 60 5.10 -13.26 -3.06
CA ILE A 60 5.50 -13.98 -4.27
C ILE A 60 4.71 -13.41 -5.43
N GLY A 61 5.37 -13.11 -6.54
CA GLY A 61 4.69 -12.56 -7.70
C GLY A 61 5.31 -12.99 -9.01
N VAL A 62 4.47 -13.09 -10.03
CA VAL A 62 4.87 -13.28 -11.42
C VAL A 62 4.10 -12.29 -12.27
N ASN A 63 4.80 -11.55 -13.11
CA ASN A 63 4.18 -10.65 -14.07
C ASN A 63 4.59 -10.98 -15.50
N MET A 64 3.72 -10.59 -16.42
CA MET A 64 3.89 -10.74 -17.84
C MET A 64 3.56 -9.43 -18.53
N SER A 65 4.34 -9.11 -19.56
CA SER A 65 4.06 -8.05 -20.53
C SER A 65 4.16 -8.61 -21.94
N TRP A 66 3.05 -8.54 -22.68
CA TRP A 66 2.94 -9.05 -24.06
C TRP A 66 2.64 -7.91 -25.05
N ALA A 67 3.60 -7.59 -25.92
CA ALA A 67 3.40 -6.65 -27.00
C ALA A 67 2.56 -7.31 -28.13
N LEU A 68 1.26 -6.98 -28.17
CA LEU A 68 0.32 -7.47 -29.21
C LEU A 68 0.57 -6.76 -30.54
N SER A 69 0.90 -5.46 -30.48
CA SER A 69 1.34 -4.63 -31.59
C SER A 69 2.24 -3.49 -31.09
N ASP A 70 2.71 -2.62 -31.99
CA ASP A 70 3.52 -1.44 -31.61
C ASP A 70 2.78 -0.45 -30.69
N ARG A 71 1.45 -0.52 -30.65
CA ARG A 71 0.60 0.39 -29.86
C ARG A 71 -0.27 -0.31 -28.83
N LEU A 72 -0.27 -1.64 -28.80
CA LEU A 72 -1.14 -2.40 -27.91
C LEU A 72 -0.35 -3.45 -27.14
N ARG A 73 -0.45 -3.42 -25.82
CA ARG A 73 0.21 -4.33 -24.89
C ARG A 73 -0.80 -4.91 -23.89
N LEU A 74 -0.70 -6.20 -23.61
CA LEU A 74 -1.35 -6.84 -22.48
C LEU A 74 -0.34 -6.95 -21.34
N ALA A 75 -0.70 -6.47 -20.16
CA ALA A 75 0.12 -6.62 -18.94
C ALA A 75 -0.68 -7.26 -17.83
N GLY A 76 -0.06 -8.18 -17.09
CA GLY A 76 -0.71 -8.86 -15.99
C GLY A 76 0.27 -9.28 -14.89
N GLN A 77 -0.21 -9.33 -13.66
CA GLN A 77 0.52 -9.81 -12.48
C GLN A 77 -0.40 -10.61 -11.57
N VAL A 78 0.09 -11.76 -11.13
CA VAL A 78 -0.51 -12.54 -10.06
C VAL A 78 0.44 -12.52 -8.88
N VAL A 79 -0.09 -12.31 -7.67
CA VAL A 79 0.68 -12.30 -6.43
C VAL A 79 0.06 -13.23 -5.39
N TYR A 80 0.90 -13.84 -4.57
CA TYR A 80 0.54 -14.44 -3.30
C TYR A 80 1.13 -13.59 -2.19
N LEU A 81 0.29 -13.13 -1.27
CA LEU A 81 0.67 -12.29 -0.15
C LEU A 81 0.25 -12.95 1.17
N ASP A 82 1.11 -12.86 2.17
CA ASP A 82 0.85 -13.31 3.55
C ASP A 82 1.48 -12.28 4.50
N GLY A 83 0.67 -11.42 5.08
CA GLY A 83 1.10 -10.37 6.00
C GLY A 83 0.54 -10.50 7.40
N GLY A 84 0.09 -11.69 7.77
CA GLY A 84 -0.61 -11.92 9.05
C GLY A 84 -1.95 -11.18 9.08
N ARG A 85 -2.18 -10.44 10.16
CA ARG A 85 -3.44 -9.69 10.34
C ARG A 85 -3.50 -8.35 9.61
N ARG A 86 -2.40 -7.92 8.97
CA ARG A 86 -2.32 -6.62 8.29
C ARG A 86 -3.21 -6.53 7.05
N TYR A 87 -3.35 -7.63 6.32
CA TYR A 87 -4.16 -7.73 5.10
C TYR A 87 -4.51 -9.18 4.79
N THR A 88 -5.51 -9.38 3.93
CA THR A 88 -6.01 -10.70 3.54
C THR A 88 -4.91 -11.55 2.91
N LYS A 89 -4.72 -12.76 3.45
CA LYS A 89 -3.78 -13.77 2.93
C LYS A 89 -4.34 -14.45 1.70
N GLY A 90 -3.51 -14.64 0.67
CA GLY A 90 -3.89 -15.48 -0.46
C GLY A 90 -3.30 -15.07 -1.79
N THR A 91 -3.68 -15.81 -2.82
CA THR A 91 -3.35 -15.54 -4.21
C THR A 91 -4.39 -14.63 -4.81
N ARG A 92 -3.95 -13.57 -5.51
CA ARG A 92 -4.82 -12.61 -6.16
C ARG A 92 -4.28 -12.15 -7.51
N LEU A 93 -5.20 -11.76 -8.37
CA LEU A 93 -4.87 -11.01 -9.59
C LEU A 93 -4.60 -9.57 -9.18
N ASP A 94 -3.33 -9.17 -9.23
CA ASP A 94 -2.91 -7.84 -8.84
C ASP A 94 -3.27 -6.79 -9.89
N TYR A 95 -2.99 -7.09 -11.16
CA TYR A 95 -3.47 -6.35 -12.31
C TYR A 95 -3.57 -7.25 -13.55
N LEU A 96 -4.48 -6.87 -14.44
CA LEU A 96 -4.59 -7.41 -15.81
C LEU A 96 -5.29 -6.37 -16.68
N PHE A 97 -4.55 -5.72 -17.56
CA PHE A 97 -5.08 -4.64 -18.38
C PHE A 97 -4.48 -4.63 -19.78
N LEU A 98 -5.25 -4.07 -20.70
CA LEU A 98 -4.77 -3.63 -22.00
C LEU A 98 -4.25 -2.20 -21.87
N ASP A 99 -3.04 -1.98 -22.35
CA ASP A 99 -2.38 -0.69 -22.47
C ASP A 99 -2.36 -0.32 -23.96
N TRP A 100 -3.09 0.71 -24.32
CA TRP A 100 -3.21 1.18 -25.70
C TRP A 100 -2.64 2.58 -25.84
N THR A 101 -1.52 2.71 -26.58
CA THR A 101 -0.95 3.99 -26.95
C THR A 101 -1.81 4.63 -28.04
N LEU A 102 -2.65 5.60 -27.65
CA LEU A 102 -3.54 6.33 -28.55
C LEU A 102 -2.78 7.34 -29.41
N HIS A 103 -1.81 8.01 -28.79
CA HIS A 103 -0.95 8.99 -29.44
C HIS A 103 0.47 8.91 -28.89
N SER A 104 1.47 9.08 -29.76
CA SER A 104 2.87 9.21 -29.34
C SER A 104 3.62 9.98 -30.44
N ASP A 105 4.20 11.10 -30.02
CA ASP A 105 5.15 11.90 -30.81
C ASP A 105 6.38 12.26 -29.97
N PHE A 106 7.16 13.24 -30.38
CA PHE A 106 8.38 13.63 -29.67
C PHE A 106 8.10 14.26 -28.29
N ASP A 107 7.04 15.03 -28.15
CA ASP A 107 6.72 15.77 -26.92
C ASP A 107 5.59 15.15 -26.11
N TRP A 108 4.68 14.39 -26.74
CA TRP A 108 3.47 13.88 -26.15
C TRP A 108 3.31 12.38 -26.27
N ARG A 109 2.81 11.80 -25.21
CA ARG A 109 2.33 10.42 -25.19
C ARG A 109 0.99 10.34 -24.43
N LEU A 110 0.02 9.67 -25.06
CA LEU A 110 -1.29 9.39 -24.49
C LEU A 110 -1.52 7.89 -24.51
N ASP A 111 -1.62 7.29 -23.33
CA ASP A 111 -1.95 5.88 -23.15
C ASP A 111 -3.31 5.74 -22.46
N MET A 112 -4.06 4.72 -22.82
CA MET A 112 -5.33 4.31 -22.24
C MET A 112 -5.18 2.89 -21.68
N PHE A 113 -5.63 2.67 -20.46
CA PHE A 113 -5.63 1.38 -19.77
C PHE A 113 -7.06 0.92 -19.56
N VAL A 114 -7.36 -0.35 -19.91
CA VAL A 114 -8.69 -0.97 -19.73
C VAL A 114 -8.53 -2.30 -19.03
N GLY A 115 -9.24 -2.52 -17.95
CA GLY A 115 -9.20 -3.73 -17.12
C GLY A 115 -8.84 -3.43 -15.68
N ARG A 116 -8.19 -4.37 -14.99
CA ARG A 116 -7.66 -4.16 -13.63
C ARG A 116 -6.30 -3.52 -13.70
N PHE A 117 -6.19 -2.29 -13.26
CA PHE A 117 -4.93 -1.53 -13.24
C PHE A 117 -4.60 -1.02 -11.84
N LYS A 118 -3.33 -0.61 -11.64
CA LYS A 118 -2.89 0.04 -10.40
C LYS A 118 -3.15 1.54 -10.47
N ASN A 119 -3.73 2.07 -9.41
CA ASN A 119 -3.96 3.51 -9.24
C ASN A 119 -2.64 4.27 -9.06
N GLN A 120 -2.43 5.34 -9.82
CA GLN A 120 -1.18 6.11 -9.86
C GLN A 120 -1.31 7.38 -9.01
N HIS A 121 -1.36 7.28 -7.69
CA HIS A 121 -1.55 8.45 -6.83
C HIS A 121 -0.52 8.60 -5.70
N TRP A 122 0.24 7.56 -5.36
CA TRP A 122 1.33 7.59 -4.38
C TRP A 122 2.66 7.24 -5.02
N LEU A 123 3.76 7.53 -4.34
CA LEU A 123 5.09 7.18 -4.84
C LEU A 123 5.24 5.66 -5.10
N TYR A 124 4.65 4.83 -4.23
CA TYR A 124 4.71 3.37 -4.33
C TYR A 124 3.39 2.71 -4.78
N SER A 125 2.37 3.48 -5.22
CA SER A 125 1.06 2.90 -5.53
C SER A 125 1.09 1.79 -6.57
N ALA A 126 1.80 1.99 -7.67
CA ALA A 126 1.90 1.01 -8.74
C ALA A 126 2.77 -0.21 -8.38
N THR A 127 3.67 -0.07 -7.43
CA THR A 127 4.70 -1.07 -7.11
C THR A 127 4.61 -1.60 -5.69
N ARG A 128 3.57 -1.24 -4.92
CA ARG A 128 3.41 -1.63 -3.53
C ARG A 128 3.56 -3.14 -3.30
N ASP A 129 3.04 -3.95 -4.21
CA ASP A 129 3.06 -5.41 -4.13
C ASP A 129 4.35 -6.05 -4.67
N VAL A 130 5.36 -5.23 -5.02
CA VAL A 130 6.66 -5.64 -5.51
C VAL A 130 7.74 -5.25 -4.49
N PRO A 131 8.17 -6.15 -3.59
CA PRO A 131 8.95 -5.80 -2.39
C PRO A 131 10.29 -5.11 -2.67
N PHE A 132 11.00 -5.47 -3.74
CA PHE A 132 12.31 -4.88 -4.04
C PHE A 132 12.25 -3.43 -4.57
N THR A 133 11.06 -2.91 -4.88
CA THR A 133 10.85 -1.51 -5.30
C THR A 133 10.60 -0.57 -4.12
N ARG A 134 10.32 -1.12 -2.93
CA ARG A 134 10.05 -0.35 -1.72
C ARG A 134 11.35 -0.04 -0.98
N ASN A 135 11.40 1.11 -0.32
CA ASN A 135 12.53 1.48 0.53
C ASN A 135 12.47 0.79 1.91
N ALA A 136 11.28 0.37 2.34
CA ALA A 136 10.99 -0.25 3.62
C ALA A 136 10.21 -1.56 3.45
N ILE A 137 10.33 -2.49 4.40
CA ILE A 137 9.51 -3.72 4.48
C ILE A 137 8.07 -3.32 4.82
N VAL A 138 7.91 -2.54 5.90
CA VAL A 138 6.64 -1.95 6.29
C VAL A 138 6.65 -0.49 5.85
N LEU A 139 5.79 -0.15 4.88
CA LEU A 139 5.66 1.22 4.40
C LEU A 139 5.02 2.11 5.46
N PRO A 140 5.26 3.45 5.42
CA PRO A 140 4.64 4.40 6.34
C PRO A 140 3.12 4.25 6.39
N GLN A 141 2.57 3.89 7.55
CA GLN A 141 1.16 3.53 7.70
C GLN A 141 0.23 4.75 7.61
N SER A 142 0.75 5.97 7.80
CA SER A 142 -0.01 7.20 7.62
C SER A 142 -0.55 7.35 6.20
N VAL A 143 0.19 6.88 5.20
CA VAL A 143 -0.14 6.96 3.77
C VAL A 143 -0.47 5.57 3.20
N TYR A 144 0.32 4.54 3.53
CA TYR A 144 0.23 3.19 2.97
C TYR A 144 -0.45 2.21 3.93
N PHE A 145 -1.54 2.62 4.55
CA PHE A 145 -2.25 1.80 5.52
C PHE A 145 -2.54 0.38 4.98
N ASP A 146 -2.07 -0.63 5.70
CA ASP A 146 -2.12 -2.02 5.24
C ASP A 146 -3.55 -2.57 5.13
N SER A 147 -4.46 -2.18 6.03
CA SER A 147 -5.86 -2.60 5.98
C SER A 147 -6.61 -2.09 4.75
N PHE A 148 -6.15 -1.00 4.12
CA PHE A 148 -6.72 -0.46 2.87
C PHE A 148 -5.94 -0.90 1.62
N ARG A 149 -4.96 -1.79 1.74
CA ARG A 149 -4.10 -2.20 0.63
C ARG A 149 -4.89 -2.67 -0.58
N ASP A 150 -5.86 -3.55 -0.38
CA ASP A 150 -6.60 -4.19 -1.46
C ASP A 150 -7.63 -3.25 -2.13
N ILE A 151 -8.03 -2.19 -1.45
CA ILE A 151 -9.07 -1.24 -1.91
C ILE A 151 -8.44 -0.04 -2.61
N ALA A 152 -7.34 0.46 -2.06
CA ALA A 152 -6.75 1.73 -2.52
C ALA A 152 -5.76 1.57 -3.68
N VAL A 153 -5.23 0.36 -3.91
CA VAL A 153 -4.08 0.15 -4.80
C VAL A 153 -4.49 -0.13 -6.25
N GLY A 154 -5.68 -0.70 -6.51
CA GLY A 154 -6.10 -1.07 -7.86
C GLY A 154 -7.58 -0.80 -8.10
N SER A 155 -7.99 -0.80 -9.38
CA SER A 155 -9.37 -0.67 -9.81
C SER A 155 -9.63 -1.46 -11.07
N ASP A 156 -10.85 -1.99 -11.21
CA ASP A 156 -11.38 -2.52 -12.46
C ASP A 156 -12.10 -1.37 -13.19
N GLY A 157 -11.61 -0.96 -14.37
CA GLY A 157 -12.18 0.20 -15.05
C GLY A 157 -11.35 0.73 -16.20
N LEU A 158 -11.27 2.05 -16.29
CA LEU A 158 -10.61 2.81 -17.33
C LEU A 158 -9.64 3.83 -16.74
N ALA A 159 -8.44 3.92 -17.30
CA ALA A 159 -7.48 4.97 -16.95
C ALA A 159 -6.82 5.59 -18.18
N PHE A 160 -6.42 6.84 -18.04
CA PHE A 160 -5.62 7.57 -19.01
C PHE A 160 -4.34 8.09 -18.37
N LYS A 161 -3.27 8.03 -19.13
CA LYS A 161 -1.98 8.60 -18.79
C LYS A 161 -1.51 9.50 -19.91
N VAL A 162 -1.28 10.75 -19.61
CA VAL A 162 -0.71 11.74 -20.51
C VAL A 162 0.68 12.12 -20.02
N THR A 163 1.69 11.92 -20.83
CA THR A 163 3.06 12.36 -20.56
C THR A 163 3.43 13.45 -21.54
N ARG A 164 3.98 14.56 -21.03
CA ARG A 164 4.50 15.66 -21.84
C ARG A 164 5.93 15.96 -21.47
N THR A 165 6.82 15.91 -22.45
CA THR A 165 8.21 16.37 -22.32
C THR A 165 8.30 17.84 -22.72
N THR A 166 8.93 18.65 -21.89
CA THR A 166 9.12 20.10 -22.09
C THR A 166 10.55 20.49 -21.75
N SER A 167 10.94 21.73 -22.06
CA SER A 167 12.23 22.29 -21.63
C SER A 167 12.36 22.45 -20.09
N LEU A 168 11.25 22.35 -19.35
CA LEU A 168 11.22 22.40 -17.88
C LEU A 168 11.17 21.00 -17.24
N GLY A 169 11.24 19.95 -18.06
CA GLY A 169 11.15 18.55 -17.63
C GLY A 169 9.89 17.83 -18.10
N GLU A 170 9.67 16.65 -17.55
CA GLU A 170 8.53 15.79 -17.87
C GLU A 170 7.36 16.07 -16.93
N VAL A 171 6.18 16.23 -17.49
CA VAL A 171 4.89 16.31 -16.78
C VAL A 171 4.05 15.10 -17.11
N GLU A 172 3.56 14.40 -16.10
CA GLU A 172 2.71 13.23 -16.22
C GLU A 172 1.38 13.47 -15.52
N LEU A 173 0.27 13.39 -16.26
CA LEU A 173 -1.09 13.42 -15.76
C LEU A 173 -1.69 12.04 -15.85
N ASN A 174 -2.19 11.51 -14.74
CA ASN A 174 -2.96 10.28 -14.69
C ASN A 174 -4.40 10.62 -14.26
N TRP A 175 -5.36 9.94 -14.86
CA TRP A 175 -6.75 9.95 -14.47
C TRP A 175 -7.30 8.55 -14.55
N SER A 176 -8.10 8.13 -13.57
CA SER A 176 -8.72 6.82 -13.55
C SER A 176 -10.12 6.86 -12.95
N TRP A 177 -10.95 5.94 -13.43
CA TRP A 177 -12.28 5.66 -12.92
C TRP A 177 -12.52 4.15 -12.94
N GLY A 178 -13.07 3.61 -11.85
CA GLY A 178 -13.35 2.20 -11.70
C GLY A 178 -13.91 1.87 -10.33
N ALA A 179 -13.94 0.60 -9.99
CA ALA A 179 -14.31 0.08 -8.68
C ALA A 179 -13.53 -1.22 -8.39
N THR A 180 -13.54 -1.63 -7.12
CA THR A 180 -12.94 -2.91 -6.69
C THR A 180 -13.99 -3.72 -5.95
N ASN A 181 -14.13 -5.00 -6.31
CA ASN A 181 -14.98 -5.92 -5.56
C ASN A 181 -14.30 -6.25 -4.22
N LEU A 182 -15.02 -6.04 -3.12
CA LEU A 182 -14.56 -6.37 -1.78
C LEU A 182 -15.02 -7.77 -1.39
N SER A 183 -14.11 -8.58 -0.85
CA SER A 183 -14.50 -9.83 -0.21
C SER A 183 -15.06 -9.57 1.19
N LYS A 184 -15.83 -10.50 1.72
CA LYS A 184 -16.33 -10.45 3.10
C LYS A 184 -15.18 -10.30 4.11
N GLU A 185 -14.06 -10.99 3.90
CA GLU A 185 -12.88 -10.89 4.74
C GLU A 185 -12.25 -9.48 4.70
N GLN A 186 -12.19 -8.85 3.53
CA GLN A 186 -11.76 -7.46 3.39
C GLN A 186 -12.71 -6.49 4.10
N SER A 187 -14.03 -6.69 3.98
CA SER A 187 -15.04 -5.91 4.72
C SER A 187 -14.84 -6.05 6.24
N GLN A 188 -14.52 -7.25 6.72
CA GLN A 188 -14.24 -7.48 8.14
C GLN A 188 -12.94 -6.84 8.62
N ILE A 189 -11.89 -6.80 7.80
CA ILE A 189 -10.64 -6.08 8.12
C ILE A 189 -10.89 -4.58 8.24
N LEU A 190 -11.74 -4.02 7.37
CA LEU A 190 -12.09 -2.59 7.40
C LEU A 190 -12.95 -2.20 8.58
N LEU A 191 -14.00 -2.97 8.83
CA LEU A 191 -15.08 -2.60 9.74
C LEU A 191 -14.87 -3.20 11.13
N SER A 192 -14.94 -4.49 11.24
CA SER A 192 -14.61 -5.37 12.37
C SER A 192 -15.00 -6.81 12.02
N GLN A 193 -14.56 -7.76 12.84
CA GLN A 193 -15.01 -9.17 12.74
C GLN A 193 -16.52 -9.36 12.97
N LEU A 194 -17.20 -8.37 13.55
CA LEU A 194 -18.66 -8.39 13.80
C LEU A 194 -19.49 -8.07 12.55
N ALA A 195 -18.88 -7.51 11.49
CA ALA A 195 -19.55 -7.25 10.24
C ALA A 195 -19.90 -8.56 9.53
N GLN A 196 -21.21 -8.79 9.33
CA GLN A 196 -21.74 -9.97 8.69
C GLN A 196 -22.30 -9.69 7.28
N GLY A 197 -22.50 -8.42 6.94
CA GLY A 197 -22.97 -7.96 5.65
C GLY A 197 -21.85 -7.83 4.63
N ASP A 198 -22.17 -7.24 3.51
CA ASP A 198 -21.28 -7.05 2.36
C ASP A 198 -21.01 -5.55 2.13
N ALA A 199 -19.74 -5.21 1.95
CA ALA A 199 -19.33 -3.88 1.56
C ALA A 199 -19.00 -3.88 0.07
N GLU A 200 -19.45 -2.87 -0.65
CA GLU A 200 -19.14 -2.65 -2.07
C GLU A 200 -18.52 -1.27 -2.25
N GLN A 201 -17.54 -1.18 -3.15
CA GLN A 201 -17.04 0.10 -3.62
C GLN A 201 -17.86 0.48 -4.85
N ASP A 202 -18.68 1.52 -4.75
CA ASP A 202 -19.54 1.98 -5.85
C ASP A 202 -18.70 2.56 -6.99
N TYR A 203 -17.71 3.37 -6.63
CA TYR A 203 -16.69 3.88 -7.55
C TYR A 203 -15.43 4.35 -6.81
N VAL A 204 -14.34 4.44 -7.56
CA VAL A 204 -13.17 5.24 -7.22
C VAL A 204 -12.78 6.09 -8.42
N HIS A 205 -12.65 7.37 -8.17
CA HIS A 205 -12.26 8.39 -9.14
C HIS A 205 -10.96 9.04 -8.67
N GLN A 206 -9.96 9.05 -9.54
CA GLN A 206 -8.62 9.53 -9.20
C GLN A 206 -8.05 10.42 -10.28
N ALA A 207 -7.28 11.43 -9.84
CA ALA A 207 -6.41 12.22 -10.71
C ALA A 207 -5.07 12.46 -10.01
N SER A 208 -3.96 12.39 -10.75
CA SER A 208 -2.65 12.77 -10.24
C SER A 208 -1.83 13.50 -11.29
N LEU A 209 -1.02 14.45 -10.82
CA LEU A 209 -0.06 15.19 -11.63
C LEU A 209 1.32 15.01 -11.01
N PHE A 210 2.28 14.50 -11.79
CA PHE A 210 3.68 14.40 -11.42
C PHE A 210 4.52 15.30 -12.33
N TRP A 211 5.51 15.94 -11.74
CA TRP A 211 6.50 16.73 -12.45
C TRP A 211 7.91 16.26 -12.09
N ARG A 212 8.69 15.96 -13.12
CA ARG A 212 10.11 15.60 -13.04
C ARG A 212 10.92 16.66 -13.75
N PRO A 213 11.47 17.66 -13.02
CA PRO A 213 12.27 18.72 -13.64
C PRO A 213 13.44 18.16 -14.42
N ASP A 214 13.74 18.78 -15.57
CA ASP A 214 14.85 18.36 -16.41
C ASP A 214 16.20 18.47 -15.69
N GLN A 215 17.11 17.52 -15.94
CA GLN A 215 18.46 17.42 -15.34
C GLN A 215 18.44 17.47 -13.78
N SER A 216 17.33 17.13 -13.16
CA SER A 216 17.14 17.15 -11.72
C SER A 216 16.80 15.74 -11.20
N ALA A 217 17.17 15.50 -9.95
CA ALA A 217 16.83 14.26 -9.24
C ALA A 217 15.46 14.33 -8.55
N TRP A 218 14.69 15.41 -8.74
CA TRP A 218 13.39 15.62 -8.12
C TRP A 218 12.25 14.94 -8.88
N GLN A 219 11.29 14.42 -8.13
CA GLN A 219 9.94 14.12 -8.56
C GLN A 219 8.98 14.77 -7.56
N LEU A 220 8.04 15.54 -8.04
CA LEU A 220 7.00 16.20 -7.24
C LEU A 220 5.63 15.77 -7.77
N GLY A 221 4.65 15.63 -6.90
CA GLY A 221 3.31 15.22 -7.30
C GLY A 221 2.21 15.76 -6.39
N ILE A 222 1.04 15.87 -6.98
CA ILE A 222 -0.24 16.11 -6.31
C ILE A 222 -1.24 15.08 -6.80
N SER A 223 -2.09 14.58 -5.91
CA SER A 223 -3.11 13.59 -6.25
C SER A 223 -4.41 13.86 -5.52
N LEU A 224 -5.50 13.56 -6.19
CA LEU A 224 -6.87 13.66 -5.69
C LEU A 224 -7.54 12.29 -5.82
N LEU A 225 -8.35 11.92 -4.84
CA LEU A 225 -9.19 10.73 -4.87
C LEU A 225 -10.58 11.06 -4.32
N ASP A 226 -11.59 10.50 -4.94
CA ASP A 226 -12.98 10.47 -4.49
C ASP A 226 -13.52 9.07 -4.69
N SER A 227 -14.09 8.47 -3.62
CA SER A 227 -14.59 7.10 -3.64
C SER A 227 -15.77 6.95 -2.69
N ASP A 228 -16.82 6.25 -3.16
CA ASP A 228 -17.98 5.90 -2.37
C ASP A 228 -18.05 4.39 -2.13
N PHE A 229 -18.54 4.04 -0.96
CA PHE A 229 -18.78 2.67 -0.52
C PHE A 229 -20.17 2.55 0.07
N THR A 230 -20.83 1.46 -0.23
CA THR A 230 -22.11 1.06 0.35
C THR A 230 -21.91 -0.21 1.19
N TYR A 231 -22.60 -0.30 2.33
CA TYR A 231 -22.64 -1.49 3.16
C TYR A 231 -24.09 -1.96 3.29
N GLU A 232 -24.32 -3.20 2.88
CA GLU A 232 -25.60 -3.90 3.04
C GLU A 232 -25.48 -4.89 4.20
N LYS A 233 -26.26 -4.67 5.26
CA LYS A 233 -26.22 -5.51 6.45
C LYS A 233 -26.80 -6.90 6.17
N ALA A 234 -26.26 -7.92 6.83
CA ALA A 234 -26.89 -9.23 6.94
C ALA A 234 -28.09 -9.20 7.92
N GLU A 235 -28.93 -10.24 7.89
CA GLU A 235 -30.13 -10.36 8.73
C GLU A 235 -29.82 -10.24 10.24
N GLN A 236 -28.67 -10.77 10.68
CA GLN A 236 -28.19 -10.72 12.07
C GLN A 236 -26.86 -9.96 12.17
N ASP A 237 -26.85 -8.70 11.75
CA ASP A 237 -25.66 -7.87 11.75
C ASP A 237 -25.62 -6.92 12.97
N TYR A 238 -24.41 -6.61 13.42
CA TYR A 238 -24.16 -5.57 14.41
C TYR A 238 -24.35 -4.17 13.82
N TYR A 239 -24.06 -4.01 12.53
CA TYR A 239 -24.14 -2.74 11.81
C TYR A 239 -25.49 -2.57 11.09
N SER A 240 -25.81 -1.34 10.71
CA SER A 240 -26.94 -0.98 9.83
C SER A 240 -26.47 -0.87 8.40
N ASP A 241 -27.40 -0.86 7.45
CA ASP A 241 -27.13 -0.41 6.09
C ASP A 241 -26.58 1.02 6.15
N GLY A 242 -25.55 1.31 5.38
CA GLY A 242 -24.91 2.61 5.44
C GLY A 242 -24.02 2.89 4.25
N ALA A 243 -23.49 4.10 4.20
CA ALA A 243 -22.59 4.54 3.15
C ALA A 243 -21.37 5.26 3.74
N MET A 244 -20.27 5.23 3.01
CA MET A 244 -19.03 5.90 3.36
C MET A 244 -18.43 6.57 2.13
N THR A 245 -18.17 7.88 2.22
CA THR A 245 -17.44 8.63 1.20
C THR A 245 -16.02 8.91 1.69
N VAL A 246 -15.03 8.63 0.86
CA VAL A 246 -13.61 8.91 1.11
C VAL A 246 -13.11 9.90 0.07
N GLN A 247 -12.68 11.09 0.53
CA GLN A 247 -12.08 12.12 -0.32
C GLN A 247 -10.68 12.42 0.17
N ARG A 248 -9.69 12.42 -0.74
CA ARG A 248 -8.29 12.53 -0.38
C ARG A 248 -7.56 13.52 -1.26
N VAL A 249 -6.73 14.36 -0.65
CA VAL A 249 -5.70 15.14 -1.33
C VAL A 249 -4.34 14.74 -0.79
N MET A 250 -3.36 14.60 -1.70
CA MET A 250 -2.00 14.21 -1.37
C MET A 250 -1.00 15.08 -2.09
N PHE A 251 0.11 15.34 -1.39
CA PHE A 251 1.32 15.89 -1.98
C PHE A 251 2.45 14.89 -1.77
N ASN A 252 3.26 14.67 -2.79
CA ASN A 252 4.43 13.81 -2.70
C ASN A 252 5.65 14.47 -3.30
N GLY A 253 6.82 14.11 -2.76
CA GLY A 253 8.10 14.54 -3.24
C GLY A 253 9.16 13.47 -3.03
N ARG A 254 10.00 13.28 -4.03
CA ARG A 254 11.17 12.41 -3.98
C ARG A 254 12.36 13.12 -4.58
N TYR A 255 13.50 12.99 -3.91
CA TYR A 255 14.80 13.41 -4.43
C TYR A 255 15.75 12.22 -4.40
N ALA A 256 16.27 11.81 -5.54
CA ALA A 256 17.16 10.64 -5.66
C ALA A 256 18.54 11.08 -6.18
N ALA A 257 19.48 11.29 -5.26
CA ALA A 257 20.89 11.52 -5.57
C ALA A 257 21.66 10.19 -5.71
N GLU A 258 22.94 10.26 -6.07
CA GLU A 258 23.79 9.09 -6.28
C GLU A 258 23.93 8.21 -5.02
N TYR A 259 24.10 8.83 -3.85
CA TYR A 259 24.37 8.13 -2.58
C TYR A 259 23.25 8.26 -1.55
N TRP A 260 22.20 9.02 -1.81
CA TRP A 260 21.10 9.21 -0.88
C TRP A 260 19.79 9.50 -1.60
N GLU A 261 18.72 9.15 -0.97
CA GLU A 261 17.36 9.41 -1.42
C GLU A 261 16.54 9.97 -0.27
N LEU A 262 15.71 10.94 -0.57
CA LEU A 262 14.71 11.49 0.34
C LEU A 262 13.34 11.35 -0.29
N SER A 263 12.37 10.83 0.44
CA SER A 263 10.98 10.71 0.03
C SER A 263 10.05 11.19 1.13
N SER A 264 9.02 11.90 0.75
CA SER A 264 8.00 12.42 1.67
C SER A 264 6.65 12.46 0.97
N GLU A 265 5.60 12.12 1.70
CA GLU A 265 4.22 12.29 1.27
C GLU A 265 3.39 12.85 2.43
N TRP A 266 2.49 13.74 2.09
CA TRP A 266 1.49 14.27 3.00
C TRP A 266 0.10 13.96 2.44
N VAL A 267 -0.80 13.52 3.30
CA VAL A 267 -2.18 13.20 2.96
C VAL A 267 -3.15 13.88 3.92
N GLN A 268 -4.23 14.41 3.37
CA GLN A 268 -5.43 14.73 4.13
C GLN A 268 -6.60 13.97 3.52
N GLU A 269 -7.33 13.26 4.36
CA GLU A 269 -8.46 12.44 3.97
C GLU A 269 -9.70 12.88 4.73
N ARG A 270 -10.79 13.15 4.00
CA ARG A 270 -12.12 13.32 4.55
C ARG A 270 -12.84 11.98 4.52
N LEU A 271 -13.37 11.59 5.66
CA LEU A 271 -14.19 10.41 5.83
C LEU A 271 -15.59 10.86 6.27
N ASP A 272 -16.59 10.60 5.42
CA ASP A 272 -18.01 10.88 5.69
C ASP A 272 -18.76 9.55 5.77
N ILE A 273 -19.17 9.16 7.00
CA ILE A 273 -19.89 7.93 7.30
C ILE A 273 -21.33 8.29 7.58
N ARG A 274 -22.26 7.56 6.96
CA ARG A 274 -23.71 7.77 7.09
C ARG A 274 -24.41 6.44 7.39
N ASP A 275 -25.33 6.45 8.36
CA ASP A 275 -26.24 5.37 8.76
C ASP A 275 -25.60 4.07 9.26
N PHE A 276 -24.31 3.88 9.09
CA PHE A 276 -23.57 2.64 9.30
C PHE A 276 -23.67 2.04 10.71
N TYR A 277 -23.62 2.85 11.78
CA TYR A 277 -23.77 2.37 13.17
C TYR A 277 -25.22 2.29 13.63
N ALA A 278 -26.05 3.18 13.13
CA ALA A 278 -27.48 3.23 13.38
C ALA A 278 -28.14 4.17 12.34
N PRO A 279 -29.41 3.96 12.01
CA PRO A 279 -30.12 4.89 11.13
C PRO A 279 -30.08 6.33 11.65
N GLY A 280 -29.69 7.28 10.81
CA GLY A 280 -29.51 8.69 11.14
C GLY A 280 -28.12 9.03 11.74
N PHE A 281 -27.25 8.07 11.96
CA PHE A 281 -25.86 8.35 12.39
C PHE A 281 -25.08 9.01 11.26
N THR A 282 -24.39 10.09 11.57
CA THR A 282 -23.46 10.74 10.64
C THR A 282 -22.16 11.11 11.33
N ARG A 283 -21.03 10.85 10.66
CA ARG A 283 -19.71 11.28 11.11
C ARG A 283 -18.93 11.82 9.92
N ASN A 284 -18.48 13.07 10.03
CA ASN A 284 -17.60 13.71 9.07
C ASN A 284 -16.31 14.11 9.77
N SER A 285 -15.20 13.53 9.38
CA SER A 285 -13.89 13.76 10.01
C SER A 285 -12.79 13.93 8.97
N PHE A 286 -11.74 14.65 9.35
CA PHE A 286 -10.56 14.86 8.52
C PHE A 286 -9.33 14.27 9.21
N SER A 287 -8.81 13.18 8.66
CA SER A 287 -7.53 12.64 9.08
C SER A 287 -6.37 13.31 8.34
N GLN A 288 -5.19 13.28 8.95
CA GLN A 288 -3.94 13.71 8.33
C GLN A 288 -2.85 12.67 8.55
N GLY A 289 -2.03 12.49 7.51
CA GLY A 289 -0.83 11.69 7.56
C GLY A 289 0.34 12.37 6.89
N TRP A 290 1.53 12.13 7.40
CA TRP A 290 2.76 12.61 6.79
C TRP A 290 3.92 11.72 7.14
N TYR A 291 4.77 11.42 6.17
CA TYR A 291 6.04 10.78 6.46
C TYR A 291 7.20 11.47 5.76
N LEU A 292 8.38 11.29 6.33
CA LEU A 292 9.67 11.60 5.74
C LEU A 292 10.60 10.40 5.89
N GLN A 293 11.14 9.92 4.79
CA GLN A 293 12.12 8.84 4.77
C GLN A 293 13.39 9.28 4.05
N GLY A 294 14.53 9.03 4.67
CA GLY A 294 15.86 9.18 4.06
C GLY A 294 16.58 7.85 3.97
N ARG A 295 17.18 7.56 2.82
CA ARG A 295 18.11 6.44 2.67
C ARG A 295 19.48 6.96 2.27
N TYR A 296 20.51 6.33 2.82
CA TYR A 296 21.91 6.66 2.54
C TYR A 296 22.73 5.41 2.26
N ASN A 297 23.55 5.45 1.21
CA ASN A 297 24.48 4.38 0.87
C ASN A 297 25.72 4.49 1.78
N LEU A 298 25.75 3.64 2.82
CA LEU A 298 26.83 3.63 3.81
C LEU A 298 28.11 3.01 3.25
N LEU A 299 27.98 1.92 2.51
CA LEU A 299 29.04 1.12 1.93
C LEU A 299 28.54 0.55 0.60
N PRO A 300 29.43 0.06 -0.28
CA PRO A 300 28.97 -0.64 -1.48
C PRO A 300 27.92 -1.69 -1.15
N ARG A 301 26.77 -1.64 -1.83
CA ARG A 301 25.63 -2.55 -1.63
C ARG A 301 24.91 -2.47 -0.28
N THR A 302 25.25 -1.48 0.58
CA THR A 302 24.68 -1.33 1.92
C THR A 302 23.97 0.01 2.05
N TRP A 303 22.67 0.00 2.35
CA TRP A 303 21.86 1.19 2.54
C TRP A 303 21.29 1.23 3.94
N ALA A 304 21.39 2.39 4.59
CA ALA A 304 20.65 2.69 5.81
C ALA A 304 19.39 3.47 5.47
N LEU A 305 18.34 3.25 6.25
CA LEU A 305 17.06 3.97 6.21
C LEU A 305 16.81 4.62 7.57
N LEU A 306 16.36 5.87 7.53
CA LEU A 306 15.73 6.57 8.67
C LEU A 306 14.38 7.10 8.21
N GLY A 307 13.32 6.80 8.95
CA GLY A 307 11.97 7.22 8.66
C GLY A 307 11.27 7.82 9.88
N ILE A 308 10.43 8.81 9.64
CA ILE A 308 9.45 9.34 10.59
C ILE A 308 8.11 9.28 9.89
N ASP A 309 7.10 8.74 10.57
CA ASP A 309 5.73 8.61 10.08
C ASP A 309 4.75 9.10 11.14
N LEU A 310 3.85 10.01 10.79
CA LEU A 310 2.92 10.67 11.70
C LEU A 310 1.51 10.56 11.15
N PHE A 311 0.57 10.14 11.98
CA PHE A 311 -0.84 10.03 11.61
C PHE A 311 -1.76 10.53 12.72
N ASP A 312 -2.74 11.34 12.35
CA ASP A 312 -3.83 11.81 13.20
C ASP A 312 -5.18 11.40 12.58
N LEU A 313 -6.01 10.69 13.34
CA LEU A 313 -7.36 10.29 12.93
C LEU A 313 -8.29 11.49 12.72
N ASP A 314 -8.07 12.55 13.48
CA ASP A 314 -8.69 13.86 13.33
C ASP A 314 -7.62 14.95 13.45
N LYS A 315 -7.44 15.75 12.39
CA LYS A 315 -6.46 16.84 12.34
C LYS A 315 -6.68 17.91 13.42
N ASP A 316 -7.91 18.03 13.93
CA ASP A 316 -8.30 19.01 14.95
C ASP A 316 -8.23 18.43 16.37
N ASP A 317 -8.00 17.10 16.51
CA ASP A 317 -7.80 16.41 17.79
C ASP A 317 -6.55 15.50 17.80
N ARG A 318 -5.38 16.06 17.50
CA ARG A 318 -4.10 15.32 17.45
C ARG A 318 -3.71 14.62 18.76
N SER A 319 -4.28 15.03 19.87
CA SER A 319 -4.06 14.39 21.17
C SER A 319 -5.02 13.23 21.47
N GLY A 320 -6.05 13.03 20.64
CA GLY A 320 -7.10 12.03 20.82
C GLY A 320 -8.01 12.27 22.04
N ARG A 321 -7.93 13.45 22.66
CA ARG A 321 -8.69 13.74 23.90
C ARG A 321 -10.19 13.87 23.63
N GLN A 322 -10.58 14.53 22.55
CA GLN A 322 -11.98 14.66 22.17
C GLN A 322 -12.53 13.31 21.72
N PHE A 323 -11.74 12.54 20.95
CA PHE A 323 -12.05 11.17 20.57
C PHE A 323 -12.32 10.29 21.81
N SER A 324 -11.42 10.26 22.79
CA SER A 324 -11.62 9.50 24.02
C SER A 324 -12.84 9.99 24.82
N ALA A 325 -13.03 11.31 24.95
CA ALA A 325 -14.19 11.88 25.62
C ALA A 325 -15.52 11.53 24.93
N SER A 326 -15.56 11.47 23.59
CA SER A 326 -16.75 11.09 22.82
C SER A 326 -17.21 9.65 23.09
N THR A 327 -16.30 8.78 23.49
CA THR A 327 -16.58 7.39 23.89
C THR A 327 -16.80 7.23 25.39
N GLY A 328 -16.95 8.36 26.13
CA GLY A 328 -17.05 8.34 27.60
C GLY A 328 -15.78 7.85 28.30
N GLY A 329 -14.62 7.91 27.64
CA GLY A 329 -13.34 7.41 28.16
C GLY A 329 -13.14 5.89 27.99
N LEU A 330 -14.06 5.19 27.31
CA LEU A 330 -13.94 3.75 27.10
C LEU A 330 -12.81 3.42 26.11
N VAL A 331 -12.58 4.27 25.11
CA VAL A 331 -11.48 4.12 24.16
C VAL A 331 -10.37 5.10 24.53
N PRO A 332 -9.15 4.63 24.80
CA PRO A 332 -8.01 5.49 25.14
C PRO A 332 -7.66 6.47 24.00
N ALA A 333 -7.12 7.62 24.36
CA ALA A 333 -6.76 8.67 23.39
C ALA A 333 -5.73 8.23 22.33
N TYR A 334 -4.84 7.30 22.66
CA TYR A 334 -3.80 6.82 21.76
C TYR A 334 -4.32 5.96 20.57
N PHE A 335 -5.62 5.64 20.54
CA PHE A 335 -6.26 5.07 19.37
C PHE A 335 -6.57 6.11 18.26
N ALA A 336 -6.38 7.39 18.54
CA ALA A 336 -6.65 8.47 17.58
C ALA A 336 -5.40 8.96 16.83
N TYR A 337 -4.22 8.47 17.14
CA TYR A 337 -2.97 8.85 16.47
C TYR A 337 -1.98 7.68 16.41
N GLN A 338 -0.98 7.81 15.54
CA GLN A 338 0.15 6.89 15.46
C GLN A 338 1.37 7.60 14.90
N ASP A 339 2.45 7.63 15.71
CA ASP A 339 3.76 8.16 15.34
C ASP A 339 4.76 7.00 15.29
N ASP A 340 5.57 6.90 14.23
CA ASP A 340 6.56 5.83 14.07
C ASP A 340 7.92 6.42 13.72
N LEU A 341 8.97 5.95 14.41
CA LEU A 341 10.37 6.16 14.07
C LEU A 341 10.95 4.85 13.57
N THR A 342 11.37 4.81 12.31
CA THR A 342 11.91 3.62 11.65
C THR A 342 13.42 3.75 11.44
N LEU A 343 14.16 2.70 11.80
CA LEU A 343 15.53 2.47 11.36
C LEU A 343 15.61 1.20 10.51
N GLY A 344 16.27 1.28 9.36
CA GLY A 344 16.42 0.15 8.46
C GLY A 344 17.85 -0.02 7.95
N LEU A 345 18.19 -1.25 7.60
CA LEU A 345 19.42 -1.62 6.95
C LEU A 345 19.13 -2.59 5.81
N THR A 346 19.63 -2.28 4.62
CA THR A 346 19.48 -3.12 3.43
C THR A 346 20.86 -3.52 2.91
N TYR A 347 21.03 -4.80 2.57
CA TYR A 347 22.23 -5.34 1.96
C TYR A 347 21.89 -6.12 0.68
N ASP A 348 22.51 -5.71 -0.44
CA ASP A 348 22.37 -6.36 -1.74
C ASP A 348 23.50 -7.40 -1.91
N PHE A 349 23.22 -8.69 -1.68
CA PHE A 349 24.18 -9.77 -1.92
C PHE A 349 24.56 -9.87 -3.39
N LYS A 350 23.56 -9.69 -4.26
CA LYS A 350 23.64 -9.65 -5.72
C LYS A 350 22.65 -8.59 -6.23
N ASP A 351 22.70 -8.32 -7.51
CA ASP A 351 21.79 -7.35 -8.16
C ASP A 351 20.33 -7.77 -8.07
N ASN A 352 20.05 -9.03 -7.76
CA ASN A 352 18.72 -9.62 -7.64
C ASN A 352 18.50 -10.41 -6.33
N LEU A 353 19.34 -10.23 -5.31
CA LEU A 353 19.20 -10.85 -3.99
C LEU A 353 19.50 -9.85 -2.89
N ARG A 354 18.47 -9.48 -2.11
CA ARG A 354 18.49 -8.45 -1.10
C ARG A 354 18.01 -8.95 0.25
N LEU A 355 18.68 -8.52 1.32
CA LEU A 355 18.21 -8.63 2.69
C LEU A 355 17.91 -7.23 3.22
N THR A 356 16.72 -7.05 3.80
CA THR A 356 16.34 -5.83 4.51
C THR A 356 15.98 -6.17 5.95
N MET A 357 16.38 -5.32 6.88
CA MET A 357 16.04 -5.40 8.31
C MET A 357 15.54 -4.03 8.76
N GLU A 358 14.51 -4.01 9.61
CA GLU A 358 13.91 -2.79 10.15
C GLU A 358 13.58 -2.94 11.62
N HIS A 359 13.65 -1.82 12.33
CA HIS A 359 13.14 -1.67 13.67
C HIS A 359 12.32 -0.39 13.76
N HIS A 360 11.15 -0.49 14.40
CA HIS A 360 10.19 0.58 14.56
C HIS A 360 9.93 0.85 16.03
N TRP A 361 9.90 2.12 16.42
CA TRP A 361 9.43 2.60 17.72
C TRP A 361 8.15 3.38 17.47
N VAL A 362 7.04 2.83 17.96
CA VAL A 362 5.71 3.35 17.63
C VAL A 362 5.04 3.88 18.90
N LYS A 363 4.39 5.02 18.76
CA LYS A 363 3.52 5.63 19.74
C LYS A 363 2.12 5.78 19.16
N GLY A 364 1.11 5.23 19.85
CA GLY A 364 -0.27 5.22 19.37
C GLY A 364 -0.61 3.98 18.52
N THR A 365 -1.90 3.78 18.24
CA THR A 365 -2.43 2.54 17.65
C THR A 365 -3.49 2.78 16.57
N ALA A 366 -3.58 4.01 16.04
CA ALA A 366 -4.64 4.40 15.09
C ALA A 366 -4.58 3.68 13.73
N ARG A 367 -3.45 3.07 13.41
CA ARG A 367 -3.23 2.34 12.13
C ARG A 367 -3.00 0.85 12.35
N LEU A 368 -3.56 0.29 13.41
CA LEU A 368 -3.65 -1.15 13.63
C LEU A 368 -4.92 -1.73 12.98
N ALA A 369 -5.11 -3.04 13.04
CA ALA A 369 -6.28 -3.70 12.47
C ALA A 369 -7.59 -3.17 13.08
N TYR A 370 -8.65 -3.19 12.27
CA TYR A 370 -9.98 -2.69 12.57
C TYR A 370 -10.03 -1.18 12.84
N PRO A 371 -9.74 -0.35 11.82
CA PRO A 371 -9.69 1.11 11.99
C PRO A 371 -11.04 1.73 12.37
N VAL A 372 -12.15 1.08 12.06
CA VAL A 372 -13.51 1.57 12.38
C VAL A 372 -13.92 1.21 13.80
N MET A 373 -13.58 0.01 14.26
CA MET A 373 -13.86 -0.46 15.62
C MET A 373 -12.58 -0.96 16.30
N PRO A 374 -11.89 -0.11 17.07
CA PRO A 374 -10.60 -0.43 17.68
C PRO A 374 -10.64 -1.69 18.56
N ASP A 375 -9.62 -2.53 18.40
CA ASP A 375 -9.46 -3.73 19.20
C ASP A 375 -8.78 -3.41 20.54
N LEU A 376 -9.59 -3.13 21.57
CA LEU A 376 -9.13 -2.76 22.91
C LEU A 376 -8.48 -3.93 23.67
N GLN A 377 -8.70 -5.16 23.25
CA GLN A 377 -8.19 -6.34 23.93
C GLN A 377 -6.70 -6.54 23.69
N TYR A 378 -6.22 -6.27 22.50
CA TYR A 378 -4.85 -6.57 22.09
C TYR A 378 -3.95 -5.34 21.99
N ASN A 379 -4.53 -4.16 21.74
CA ASN A 379 -3.77 -2.91 21.59
C ASN A 379 -3.75 -2.14 22.91
N THR A 380 -3.13 -2.71 23.93
CA THR A 380 -3.24 -2.24 25.31
C THR A 380 -2.18 -1.21 25.71
N SER A 381 -1.15 -1.01 24.89
CA SER A 381 -0.05 -0.08 25.15
C SER A 381 -0.03 1.09 24.16
N GLU A 382 0.20 2.30 24.67
CA GLU A 382 0.45 3.48 23.83
C GLU A 382 1.80 3.39 23.10
N TYR A 383 2.80 2.74 23.71
CA TYR A 383 4.15 2.58 23.18
C TYR A 383 4.43 1.11 22.92
N TRP A 384 4.80 0.81 21.69
CA TRP A 384 5.16 -0.54 21.26
C TRP A 384 6.30 -0.51 20.26
N GLN A 385 6.86 -1.64 19.97
CA GLN A 385 7.98 -1.78 19.05
C GLN A 385 7.71 -2.92 18.08
N MET A 386 8.30 -2.80 16.89
CA MET A 386 8.26 -3.84 15.88
C MET A 386 9.64 -4.00 15.26
N TRP A 387 10.00 -5.23 14.92
CA TRP A 387 11.11 -5.47 14.02
C TRP A 387 10.67 -6.41 12.89
N ALA A 388 11.30 -6.23 11.72
CA ALA A 388 11.09 -7.08 10.56
C ALA A 388 12.41 -7.37 9.87
N MET A 389 12.51 -8.55 9.26
CA MET A 389 13.63 -8.95 8.41
C MET A 389 13.07 -9.69 7.20
N GLN A 390 13.51 -9.34 5.99
CA GLN A 390 12.98 -9.92 4.76
C GLN A 390 14.12 -10.18 3.75
N LEU A 391 14.20 -11.42 3.24
CA LEU A 391 15.06 -11.81 2.14
C LEU A 391 14.24 -11.84 0.85
N MET A 392 14.74 -11.17 -0.20
CA MET A 392 14.06 -10.99 -1.47
C MET A 392 14.94 -11.44 -2.62
N TYR A 393 14.34 -12.18 -3.56
CA TYR A 393 14.93 -12.56 -4.83
C TYR A 393 13.99 -12.20 -5.98
N TRP A 394 14.55 -11.69 -7.09
CA TRP A 394 13.77 -11.38 -8.29
C TRP A 394 14.54 -11.74 -9.57
N PHE A 395 13.84 -11.91 -10.68
CA PHE A 395 14.37 -12.32 -11.98
C PHE A 395 13.62 -11.67 -13.16
#